data_6f94e204566c4cd2fe2ffc9709d7d6a4
#
_entry.id   6f94e204566c4cd2fe2ffc9709d7d6a4
#
_cell.length_a   1.000
_cell.length_b   1.000
_cell.length_c   1.000
_cell.angle_alpha   90.00
_cell.angle_beta   90.00
_cell.angle_gamma   90.00
#
_symmetry.space_group_name_H-M   'P 1'
#
loop_
_entity.id
_entity.type
_entity.pdbx_description
1 polymer ?
#
loop_
_entity_poly.entity_id
_entity_poly.type
_entity_poly.pdbx_seq_one_letter_code
_entity_poly.pdbx_strand_id
1 'polypeptide(L)'
;ILFRSSGIPTPPGVTLRRGDAVPESIGFPCVVKPCSGGSSVGTSIVTEPEKLPGALEEAFSCDEAVLVEKYIRARELTVGVMDGRAMAVIEIIPKTGFYDYKNKYQAGFTEEICPAPISAEDTVRVQHLAERVYEALHLDAYGRVDFLMDKADGELYCLEANTLPGMTPTSLIPQMAAAEGMDYGELC
;
A
#
# COMPACT_ATOMS: atom_id res chain seq x y z
N ILE A 1 10.84 4.16 7.81
CA ILE A 1 12.02 3.74 8.63
C ILE A 1 11.68 2.45 9.38
N LEU A 2 10.57 2.37 10.12
CA LEU A 2 10.23 1.22 10.97
C LEU A 2 10.18 -0.11 10.19
N PHE A 3 9.50 -0.17 9.07
CA PHE A 3 9.41 -1.40 8.26
C PHE A 3 10.79 -1.90 7.83
N ARG A 4 11.64 -1.02 7.30
CA ARG A 4 13.00 -1.39 6.88
C ARG A 4 13.86 -1.88 8.04
N SER A 5 13.78 -1.24 9.23
CA SER A 5 14.53 -1.69 10.41
C SER A 5 14.06 -3.05 10.93
N SER A 6 12.82 -3.43 10.64
CA SER A 6 12.24 -4.75 10.95
C SER A 6 12.42 -5.77 9.81
N GLY A 7 13.23 -5.45 8.80
CA GLY A 7 13.47 -6.32 7.65
C GLY A 7 12.24 -6.54 6.77
N ILE A 8 11.28 -5.60 6.78
CA ILE A 8 10.10 -5.60 5.91
C ILE A 8 10.46 -4.82 4.66
N PRO A 9 10.39 -5.43 3.45
CA PRO A 9 10.69 -4.75 2.20
C PRO A 9 9.73 -3.59 1.94
N THR A 10 10.27 -2.45 1.53
CA THR A 10 9.51 -1.30 1.03
C THR A 10 10.14 -0.82 -0.27
N PRO A 11 9.41 -0.12 -1.16
CA PRO A 11 10.02 0.44 -2.35
C PRO A 11 11.29 1.23 -2.01
N PRO A 12 12.40 1.07 -2.76
CA PRO A 12 13.60 1.87 -2.56
C PRO A 12 13.28 3.35 -2.63
N GLY A 13 13.67 4.14 -1.63
CA GLY A 13 13.30 5.54 -1.57
C GLY A 13 14.00 6.29 -0.45
N VAL A 14 13.85 7.61 -0.46
CA VAL A 14 14.44 8.55 0.49
C VAL A 14 13.39 9.53 0.98
N THR A 15 13.50 9.90 2.24
CA THR A 15 12.72 10.99 2.82
C THR A 15 13.52 12.28 2.69
N LEU A 16 12.89 13.32 2.14
CA LEU A 16 13.48 14.61 1.90
C LEU A 16 12.76 15.68 2.71
N ARG A 17 13.49 16.70 3.10
CA ARG A 17 12.99 17.99 3.58
C ARG A 17 13.15 19.04 2.49
N ARG A 18 12.44 20.17 2.62
CA ARG A 18 12.55 21.28 1.66
C ARG A 18 14.00 21.76 1.54
N GLY A 19 14.51 21.75 0.32
CA GLY A 19 15.89 22.09 0.01
C GLY A 19 16.85 20.92 -0.15
N ASP A 20 16.44 19.70 0.22
CA ASP A 20 17.24 18.51 -0.03
C ASP A 20 17.25 18.14 -1.52
N ALA A 21 18.36 17.56 -1.98
CA ALA A 21 18.47 17.03 -3.33
C ALA A 21 17.93 15.60 -3.42
N VAL A 22 17.22 15.31 -4.51
CA VAL A 22 16.81 13.92 -4.82
C VAL A 22 18.01 13.15 -5.35
N PRO A 23 18.40 12.02 -4.75
CA PRO A 23 19.50 11.20 -5.24
C PRO A 23 19.21 10.65 -6.63
N GLU A 24 20.19 10.70 -7.53
CA GLU A 24 20.09 10.12 -8.89
C GLU A 24 19.76 8.63 -8.90
N SER A 25 20.11 7.91 -7.82
CA SER A 25 19.85 6.46 -7.66
C SER A 25 18.37 6.10 -7.63
N ILE A 26 17.46 7.05 -7.39
CA ILE A 26 16.01 6.81 -7.44
C ILE A 26 15.55 6.55 -8.87
N GLY A 27 16.08 7.30 -9.84
CA GLY A 27 15.73 7.19 -11.26
C GLY A 27 14.27 7.54 -11.55
N PHE A 28 13.85 7.27 -12.81
CA PHE A 28 12.47 7.48 -13.27
C PHE A 28 11.94 6.22 -13.96
N PRO A 29 10.63 5.96 -13.86
CA PRO A 29 9.63 6.73 -13.08
C PRO A 29 9.85 6.60 -11.56
N CYS A 30 9.45 7.64 -10.81
CA CYS A 30 9.44 7.62 -9.35
C CYS A 30 8.08 8.10 -8.80
N VAL A 31 7.84 7.82 -7.52
CA VAL A 31 6.67 8.29 -6.77
C VAL A 31 7.11 9.36 -5.80
N VAL A 32 6.42 10.49 -5.80
CA VAL A 32 6.60 11.59 -4.85
C VAL A 32 5.34 11.68 -4.00
N LYS A 33 5.47 11.61 -2.67
CA LYS A 33 4.31 11.66 -1.77
C LYS A 33 4.66 12.29 -0.42
N PRO A 34 3.71 12.96 0.26
CA PRO A 34 3.88 13.39 1.65
C PRO A 34 4.17 12.20 2.56
N CYS A 35 4.97 12.40 3.62
CA CYS A 35 5.24 11.35 4.61
C CYS A 35 4.06 11.14 5.56
N SER A 36 3.28 12.18 5.82
CA SER A 36 2.09 12.16 6.66
C SER A 36 0.85 12.46 5.81
N GLY A 37 -0.26 11.88 6.18
CA GLY A 37 -1.50 12.03 5.43
C GLY A 37 -2.00 10.70 4.90
N GLY A 38 -3.00 10.75 4.04
CA GLY A 38 -3.63 9.55 3.51
C GLY A 38 -4.32 9.79 2.18
N SER A 39 -4.95 8.73 1.65
CA SER A 39 -5.80 8.82 0.47
C SER A 39 -5.11 9.37 -0.78
N SER A 40 -3.80 9.20 -0.88
CA SER A 40 -2.96 9.66 -2.01
C SER A 40 -3.00 11.18 -2.28
N VAL A 41 -3.42 12.00 -1.30
CA VAL A 41 -3.37 13.47 -1.43
C VAL A 41 -1.91 13.93 -1.53
N GLY A 42 -1.59 14.75 -2.53
CA GLY A 42 -0.21 15.20 -2.79
C GLY A 42 0.71 14.11 -3.35
N THR A 43 0.17 12.95 -3.77
CA THR A 43 0.95 11.87 -4.38
C THR A 43 0.99 12.04 -5.89
N SER A 44 2.19 12.00 -6.46
CA SER A 44 2.40 12.10 -7.92
C SER A 44 3.34 11.01 -8.40
N ILE A 45 3.06 10.45 -9.61
CA ILE A 45 4.02 9.63 -10.33
C ILE A 45 4.71 10.49 -11.36
N VAL A 46 6.02 10.57 -11.22
CA VAL A 46 6.89 11.38 -12.05
C VAL A 46 7.61 10.49 -13.05
N THR A 47 7.28 10.66 -14.33
CA THR A 47 7.86 9.87 -15.42
C THR A 47 9.06 10.56 -16.07
N GLU A 48 9.17 11.87 -15.91
CA GLU A 48 10.17 12.74 -16.57
C GLU A 48 10.80 13.67 -15.54
N PRO A 49 12.13 13.89 -15.59
CA PRO A 49 12.84 14.74 -14.63
C PRO A 49 12.27 16.15 -14.50
N GLU A 50 11.77 16.71 -15.60
CA GLU A 50 11.26 18.08 -15.68
C GLU A 50 10.01 18.29 -14.82
N LYS A 51 9.26 17.21 -14.54
CA LYS A 51 8.04 17.24 -13.72
C LYS A 51 8.33 17.12 -12.22
N LEU A 52 9.56 16.70 -11.85
CA LEU A 52 9.93 16.45 -10.45
C LEU A 52 9.81 17.70 -9.55
N PRO A 53 10.26 18.91 -9.94
CA PRO A 53 10.12 20.09 -9.07
C PRO A 53 8.66 20.40 -8.73
N GLY A 54 7.75 20.31 -9.69
CA GLY A 54 6.32 20.55 -9.47
C GLY A 54 5.69 19.52 -8.51
N ALA A 55 6.04 18.24 -8.68
CA ALA A 55 5.57 17.17 -7.81
C ALA A 55 6.09 17.34 -6.37
N LEU A 56 7.34 17.75 -6.19
CA LEU A 56 7.91 18.05 -4.87
C LEU A 56 7.19 19.23 -4.21
N GLU A 57 6.94 20.32 -4.93
CA GLU A 57 6.22 21.47 -4.39
C GLU A 57 4.79 21.11 -3.97
N GLU A 58 4.07 20.31 -4.76
CA GLU A 58 2.76 19.80 -4.41
C GLU A 58 2.80 18.97 -3.13
N ALA A 59 3.71 18.01 -3.03
CA ALA A 59 3.86 17.16 -1.84
C ALA A 59 4.29 17.97 -0.62
N PHE A 60 5.21 18.92 -0.75
CA PHE A 60 5.63 19.84 0.31
C PHE A 60 4.56 20.86 0.72
N SER A 61 3.52 21.08 -0.09
CA SER A 61 2.36 21.85 0.34
C SER A 61 1.50 21.11 1.35
N CYS A 62 1.61 19.77 1.39
CA CYS A 62 0.86 18.90 2.27
C CYS A 62 1.62 18.48 3.54
N ASP A 63 2.97 18.44 3.48
CA ASP A 63 3.81 17.97 4.60
C ASP A 63 5.21 18.63 4.55
N GLU A 64 5.87 18.70 5.70
CA GLU A 64 7.28 19.16 5.82
C GLU A 64 8.30 18.13 5.35
N ALA A 65 7.89 16.84 5.29
CA ALA A 65 8.70 15.72 4.84
C ALA A 65 8.03 15.01 3.66
N VAL A 66 8.80 14.75 2.61
CA VAL A 66 8.33 14.10 1.38
C VAL A 66 9.13 12.83 1.14
N LEU A 67 8.43 11.76 0.82
CA LEU A 67 9.04 10.50 0.40
C LEU A 67 9.11 10.46 -1.14
N VAL A 68 10.32 10.26 -1.65
CA VAL A 68 10.56 9.97 -3.08
C VAL A 68 11.04 8.54 -3.19
N GLU A 69 10.32 7.71 -3.92
CA GLU A 69 10.60 6.27 -4.03
C GLU A 69 10.51 5.79 -5.48
N LYS A 70 11.21 4.70 -5.77
CA LYS A 70 11.15 4.03 -7.07
C LYS A 70 9.72 3.63 -7.37
N TYR A 71 9.23 3.92 -8.57
CA TYR A 71 7.96 3.41 -9.04
C TYR A 71 8.06 1.89 -9.31
N ILE A 72 7.17 1.11 -8.70
CA ILE A 72 7.08 -0.33 -8.92
C ILE A 72 5.87 -0.61 -9.83
N ARG A 73 6.11 -1.23 -10.98
CA ARG A 73 5.03 -1.70 -11.84
C ARG A 73 4.46 -2.99 -11.26
N ALA A 74 3.42 -2.89 -10.45
CA ALA A 74 2.98 -3.96 -9.59
C ALA A 74 1.51 -4.36 -9.79
N ARG A 75 1.14 -5.47 -9.15
CA ARG A 75 -0.20 -5.79 -8.69
C ARG A 75 -0.35 -5.22 -7.28
N GLU A 76 -1.49 -4.63 -6.97
CA GLU A 76 -1.77 -4.14 -5.61
C GLU A 76 -2.53 -5.21 -4.84
N LEU A 77 -1.97 -5.64 -3.71
CA LEU A 77 -2.53 -6.66 -2.84
C LEU A 77 -2.78 -6.05 -1.46
N THR A 78 -3.84 -6.52 -0.79
CA THR A 78 -4.12 -6.12 0.58
C THR A 78 -4.48 -7.33 1.42
N VAL A 79 -4.03 -7.33 2.68
CA VAL A 79 -4.22 -8.43 3.62
C VAL A 79 -4.67 -7.89 4.96
N GLY A 80 -5.80 -8.39 5.45
CA GLY A 80 -6.21 -8.22 6.84
C GLY A 80 -5.38 -9.12 7.77
N VAL A 81 -5.08 -8.63 8.95
CA VAL A 81 -4.52 -9.46 10.03
C VAL A 81 -5.43 -9.29 11.23
N MET A 82 -5.90 -10.39 11.79
CA MET A 82 -6.78 -10.44 12.95
C MET A 82 -6.18 -11.38 13.99
N ASP A 83 -6.02 -10.91 15.22
CA ASP A 83 -5.39 -11.66 16.32
C ASP A 83 -4.04 -12.29 15.91
N GLY A 84 -3.23 -11.57 15.13
CA GLY A 84 -1.93 -12.02 14.65
C GLY A 84 -1.98 -13.02 13.47
N ARG A 85 -3.15 -13.38 12.96
CA ARG A 85 -3.33 -14.30 11.83
C ARG A 85 -3.75 -13.53 10.58
N ALA A 86 -3.04 -13.73 9.48
CA ALA A 86 -3.39 -13.17 8.18
C ALA A 86 -4.64 -13.81 7.60
N MET A 87 -5.50 -12.99 7.03
CA MET A 87 -6.75 -13.35 6.36
C MET A 87 -6.52 -13.58 4.85
N ALA A 88 -7.61 -13.85 4.13
CA ALA A 88 -7.59 -13.96 2.67
C ALA A 88 -6.99 -12.71 2.01
N VAL A 89 -6.23 -12.91 0.93
CA VAL A 89 -5.62 -11.81 0.17
C VAL A 89 -6.64 -11.26 -0.82
N ILE A 90 -6.72 -9.94 -0.92
CA ILE A 90 -7.49 -9.25 -1.99
C ILE A 90 -6.52 -8.61 -2.96
N GLU A 91 -6.78 -8.75 -4.27
CA GLU A 91 -6.17 -7.91 -5.30
C GLU A 91 -7.06 -6.71 -5.60
N ILE A 92 -6.47 -5.52 -5.63
CA ILE A 92 -7.15 -4.27 -5.99
C ILE A 92 -6.70 -3.87 -7.40
N ILE A 93 -7.65 -3.85 -8.34
CA ILE A 93 -7.39 -3.53 -9.74
C ILE A 93 -8.07 -2.19 -10.08
N PRO A 94 -7.31 -1.11 -10.30
CA PRO A 94 -7.87 0.14 -10.79
C PRO A 94 -8.45 -0.04 -12.21
N LYS A 95 -9.70 0.35 -12.46
CA LYS A 95 -10.35 0.25 -13.79
C LYS A 95 -9.88 1.33 -14.76
N THR A 96 -9.30 2.41 -14.30
CA THR A 96 -8.75 3.51 -15.11
C THR A 96 -7.34 3.83 -14.65
N GLY A 97 -6.45 3.92 -15.59
CA GLY A 97 -4.99 4.06 -15.66
C GLY A 97 -4.16 4.52 -14.47
N PHE A 98 -4.67 5.15 -13.45
CA PHE A 98 -3.93 5.52 -12.24
C PHE A 98 -4.82 5.51 -11.00
N TYR A 99 -4.30 4.93 -9.93
CA TYR A 99 -4.91 4.91 -8.61
C TYR A 99 -4.67 6.26 -7.93
N ASP A 100 -5.38 7.30 -8.37
CA ASP A 100 -5.38 8.61 -7.73
C ASP A 100 -6.49 8.71 -6.67
N TYR A 101 -6.47 9.82 -5.90
CA TYR A 101 -7.46 10.10 -4.84
C TYR A 101 -8.91 9.96 -5.32
N LYS A 102 -9.22 10.37 -6.56
CA LYS A 102 -10.58 10.32 -7.10
C LYS A 102 -11.05 8.88 -7.33
N ASN A 103 -10.12 7.98 -7.69
CA ASN A 103 -10.43 6.59 -7.99
C ASN A 103 -10.58 5.73 -6.72
N LYS A 104 -9.95 6.13 -5.58
CA LYS A 104 -10.04 5.39 -4.30
C LYS A 104 -11.42 5.42 -3.65
N TYR A 105 -12.21 6.47 -3.82
CA TYR A 105 -13.45 6.69 -3.06
C TYR A 105 -14.73 6.72 -3.88
N GLN A 106 -14.66 6.58 -5.19
CA GLN A 106 -15.85 6.48 -6.03
C GLN A 106 -16.18 5.01 -6.28
N ALA A 107 -17.33 4.57 -5.79
CA ALA A 107 -17.82 3.22 -6.00
C ALA A 107 -17.81 2.84 -7.50
N GLY A 108 -17.14 1.73 -7.85
CA GLY A 108 -17.08 1.21 -9.21
C GLY A 108 -15.81 1.54 -10.00
N PHE A 109 -14.85 2.30 -9.45
CA PHE A 109 -13.57 2.62 -10.12
C PHE A 109 -12.45 1.61 -9.86
N THR A 110 -12.64 0.73 -8.87
CA THR A 110 -11.74 -0.40 -8.59
C THR A 110 -12.53 -1.70 -8.71
N GLU A 111 -11.84 -2.76 -9.09
CA GLU A 111 -12.28 -4.13 -8.96
C GLU A 111 -11.50 -4.77 -7.82
N GLU A 112 -12.21 -5.42 -6.90
CA GLU A 112 -11.65 -6.10 -5.73
C GLU A 112 -11.89 -7.59 -5.91
N ILE A 113 -10.82 -8.37 -6.02
CA ILE A 113 -10.90 -9.83 -6.23
C ILE A 113 -10.46 -10.54 -4.96
N CYS A 114 -11.38 -11.23 -4.32
CA CYS A 114 -11.16 -12.02 -3.09
C CYS A 114 -11.63 -13.47 -3.27
N PRO A 115 -10.76 -14.47 -3.10
CA PRO A 115 -9.32 -14.39 -2.89
C PRO A 115 -8.59 -13.92 -4.16
N ALA A 116 -7.44 -13.26 -3.97
CA ALA A 116 -6.61 -12.77 -5.08
C ALA A 116 -6.14 -13.91 -5.98
N PRO A 117 -6.17 -13.76 -7.33
CA PRO A 117 -5.72 -14.79 -8.27
C PRO A 117 -4.19 -14.82 -8.39
N ILE A 118 -3.52 -15.16 -7.30
CA ILE A 118 -2.06 -15.38 -7.20
C ILE A 118 -1.77 -16.83 -6.87
N SER A 119 -0.50 -17.24 -6.97
CA SER A 119 -0.11 -18.60 -6.62
C SER A 119 -0.29 -18.87 -5.12
N ALA A 120 -0.43 -20.14 -4.73
CA ALA A 120 -0.50 -20.52 -3.32
C ALA A 120 0.78 -20.13 -2.57
N GLU A 121 1.94 -20.20 -3.23
CA GLU A 121 3.22 -19.79 -2.68
C GLU A 121 3.24 -18.27 -2.40
N ASP A 122 2.79 -17.45 -3.36
CA ASP A 122 2.72 -16.00 -3.19
C ASP A 122 1.69 -15.60 -2.14
N THR A 123 0.57 -16.33 -2.06
CA THR A 123 -0.43 -16.13 -1.00
C THR A 123 0.21 -16.27 0.38
N VAL A 124 0.94 -17.37 0.61
CA VAL A 124 1.64 -17.59 1.89
C VAL A 124 2.72 -16.54 2.14
N ARG A 125 3.47 -16.13 1.11
CA ARG A 125 4.52 -15.09 1.24
C ARG A 125 3.94 -13.75 1.67
N VAL A 126 2.86 -13.28 1.03
CA VAL A 126 2.26 -11.99 1.37
C VAL A 126 1.55 -12.02 2.72
N GLN A 127 0.87 -13.12 3.05
CA GLN A 127 0.24 -13.33 4.37
C GLN A 127 1.29 -13.29 5.48
N HIS A 128 2.37 -14.04 5.36
CA HIS A 128 3.46 -14.03 6.34
C HIS A 128 4.10 -12.63 6.50
N LEU A 129 4.24 -11.89 5.39
CA LEU A 129 4.76 -10.53 5.45
C LEU A 129 3.79 -9.59 6.17
N ALA A 130 2.47 -9.76 5.99
CA ALA A 130 1.44 -8.98 6.70
C ALA A 130 1.47 -9.26 8.22
N GLU A 131 1.63 -10.50 8.65
CA GLU A 131 1.80 -10.87 10.06
C GLU A 131 3.04 -10.23 10.66
N ARG A 132 4.17 -10.22 9.94
CA ARG A 132 5.39 -9.53 10.39
C ARG A 132 5.21 -8.01 10.52
N VAL A 133 4.43 -7.39 9.63
CA VAL A 133 4.08 -5.96 9.76
C VAL A 133 3.24 -5.73 11.01
N TYR A 134 2.25 -6.58 11.25
CA TYR A 134 1.37 -6.53 12.42
C TYR A 134 2.19 -6.61 13.73
N GLU A 135 3.11 -7.56 13.82
CA GLU A 135 4.03 -7.72 14.97
C GLU A 135 4.96 -6.50 15.14
N ALA A 136 5.58 -6.02 14.03
CA ALA A 136 6.51 -4.89 14.07
C ALA A 136 5.86 -3.58 14.52
N LEU A 137 4.56 -3.43 14.27
CA LEU A 137 3.75 -2.28 14.70
C LEU A 137 3.12 -2.47 16.08
N HIS A 138 3.29 -3.65 16.70
CA HIS A 138 2.62 -4.03 17.95
C HIS A 138 1.12 -3.79 17.90
N LEU A 139 0.50 -4.20 16.80
CA LEU A 139 -0.96 -4.09 16.65
C LEU A 139 -1.65 -5.09 17.57
N ASP A 140 -2.78 -4.67 18.11
CA ASP A 140 -3.73 -5.50 18.82
C ASP A 140 -5.00 -5.68 17.97
N ALA A 141 -5.75 -6.76 18.20
CA ALA A 141 -7.00 -7.10 17.54
C ALA A 141 -6.85 -7.23 16.01
N TYR A 142 -6.86 -6.15 15.24
CA TYR A 142 -6.83 -6.24 13.78
C TYR A 142 -6.14 -5.07 13.12
N GLY A 143 -5.75 -5.27 11.85
CA GLY A 143 -5.22 -4.24 10.96
C GLY A 143 -5.28 -4.71 9.51
N ARG A 144 -4.95 -3.81 8.56
CA ARG A 144 -4.84 -4.14 7.14
C ARG A 144 -3.52 -3.63 6.60
N VAL A 145 -2.84 -4.45 5.85
CA VAL A 145 -1.54 -4.12 5.25
C VAL A 145 -1.66 -4.15 3.73
N ASP A 146 -1.18 -3.11 3.09
CA ASP A 146 -1.25 -2.93 1.65
C ASP A 146 0.15 -3.16 1.04
N PHE A 147 0.21 -3.94 -0.05
CA PHE A 147 1.44 -4.39 -0.70
C PHE A 147 1.43 -4.14 -2.20
N LEU A 148 2.63 -3.97 -2.75
CA LEU A 148 2.90 -4.10 -4.18
C LEU A 148 3.62 -5.42 -4.43
N MET A 149 3.11 -6.22 -5.37
CA MET A 149 3.81 -7.36 -5.95
C MET A 149 4.35 -6.95 -7.32
N ASP A 150 5.66 -6.83 -7.46
CA ASP A 150 6.29 -6.42 -8.73
C ASP A 150 5.95 -7.44 -9.84
N LYS A 151 5.51 -6.94 -10.99
CA LYS A 151 5.16 -7.78 -12.15
C LYS A 151 6.37 -8.39 -12.85
N ALA A 152 7.58 -7.89 -12.59
CA ALA A 152 8.80 -8.35 -13.25
C ALA A 152 9.39 -9.58 -12.57
N ASP A 153 9.41 -9.62 -11.24
CA ASP A 153 10.11 -10.64 -10.47
C ASP A 153 9.30 -11.22 -9.30
N GLY A 154 8.08 -10.71 -9.06
CA GLY A 154 7.22 -11.16 -7.97
C GLY A 154 7.65 -10.70 -6.57
N GLU A 155 8.61 -9.76 -6.48
CA GLU A 155 9.02 -9.22 -5.20
C GLU A 155 7.89 -8.41 -4.54
N LEU A 156 7.80 -8.54 -3.21
CA LEU A 156 6.77 -7.90 -2.40
C LEU A 156 7.34 -6.67 -1.70
N TYR A 157 6.61 -5.57 -1.78
CA TYR A 157 6.92 -4.32 -1.08
C TYR A 157 5.72 -3.88 -0.25
N CYS A 158 5.92 -3.66 1.05
CA CYS A 158 4.91 -3.07 1.92
C CYS A 158 4.77 -1.58 1.62
N LEU A 159 3.55 -1.13 1.36
CA LEU A 159 3.23 0.29 1.16
C LEU A 159 2.87 0.96 2.47
N GLU A 160 1.84 0.44 3.13
CA GLU A 160 1.29 1.02 4.36
C GLU A 160 0.58 -0.03 5.20
N ALA A 161 0.35 0.31 6.47
CA ALA A 161 -0.53 -0.43 7.35
C ALA A 161 -1.63 0.49 7.87
N ASN A 162 -2.86 0.01 7.79
CA ASN A 162 -4.05 0.68 8.27
C ASN A 162 -4.46 0.07 9.61
N THR A 163 -4.27 0.80 10.70
CA THR A 163 -4.53 0.33 12.06
C THR A 163 -6.00 0.42 12.47
N LEU A 164 -6.82 1.13 11.70
CA LEU A 164 -8.27 1.21 11.87
C LEU A 164 -8.93 1.17 10.47
N PRO A 165 -8.86 0.02 9.77
CA PRO A 165 -9.48 -0.12 8.47
C PRO A 165 -11.00 -0.09 8.56
N GLY A 166 -11.66 0.26 7.44
CA GLY A 166 -13.13 0.27 7.37
C GLY A 166 -13.73 -1.10 7.67
N MET A 167 -14.85 -1.09 8.40
CA MET A 167 -15.58 -2.29 8.84
C MET A 167 -17.05 -2.27 8.39
N THR A 168 -17.40 -1.52 7.34
CA THR A 168 -18.74 -1.62 6.74
C THR A 168 -18.87 -2.95 5.98
N PRO A 169 -20.08 -3.49 5.76
CA PRO A 169 -20.26 -4.78 5.06
C PRO A 169 -19.58 -4.89 3.70
N THR A 170 -19.30 -3.76 3.05
CA THR A 170 -18.61 -3.69 1.75
C THR A 170 -17.11 -3.36 1.87
N SER A 171 -16.58 -3.21 3.08
CA SER A 171 -15.16 -2.96 3.32
C SER A 171 -14.31 -4.21 3.09
N LEU A 172 -13.00 -4.04 2.89
CA LEU A 172 -12.08 -5.11 2.53
C LEU A 172 -11.96 -6.19 3.61
N ILE A 173 -11.88 -5.83 4.91
CA ILE A 173 -11.81 -6.81 6.00
C ILE A 173 -13.04 -7.74 6.02
N PRO A 174 -14.30 -7.25 5.99
CA PRO A 174 -15.48 -8.11 5.86
C PRO A 174 -15.49 -9.00 4.61
N GLN A 175 -14.96 -8.52 3.48
CA GLN A 175 -14.84 -9.36 2.28
C GLN A 175 -13.85 -10.52 2.50
N MET A 176 -12.72 -10.27 3.17
CA MET A 176 -11.74 -11.30 3.52
C MET A 176 -12.35 -12.34 4.48
N ALA A 177 -13.07 -11.88 5.51
CA ALA A 177 -13.77 -12.74 6.45
C ALA A 177 -14.80 -13.64 5.75
N ALA A 178 -15.61 -13.07 4.86
CA ALA A 178 -16.59 -13.82 4.08
C ALA A 178 -15.93 -14.87 3.17
N ALA A 179 -14.78 -14.58 2.58
CA ALA A 179 -14.02 -15.53 1.78
C ALA A 179 -13.49 -16.72 2.61
N GLU A 180 -13.30 -16.55 3.93
CA GLU A 180 -12.92 -17.61 4.88
C GLU A 180 -14.14 -18.29 5.54
N GLY A 181 -15.36 -17.90 5.18
CA GLY A 181 -16.59 -18.49 5.69
C GLY A 181 -17.10 -17.87 6.99
N MET A 182 -16.52 -16.75 7.43
CA MET A 182 -16.97 -15.97 8.59
C MET A 182 -18.03 -14.96 8.15
N ASP A 183 -19.21 -14.98 8.77
CA ASP A 183 -20.23 -13.98 8.47
C ASP A 183 -19.95 -12.62 9.14
N TYR A 184 -20.65 -11.58 8.68
CA TYR A 184 -20.40 -10.23 9.18
C TYR A 184 -20.74 -10.05 10.67
N GLY A 185 -21.72 -10.79 11.18
CA GLY A 185 -22.08 -10.76 12.60
C GLY A 185 -21.04 -11.42 13.49
N GLU A 186 -20.41 -12.50 13.00
CA GLU A 186 -19.29 -13.17 13.68
C GLU A 186 -18.04 -12.32 13.70
N LEU A 187 -17.82 -11.53 12.63
CA LEU A 187 -16.67 -10.61 12.54
C LEU A 187 -16.79 -9.45 13.54
N CYS A 188 -17.99 -8.91 13.79
CA CYS A 188 -18.23 -7.76 14.68
C CYS A 188 -18.42 -8.15 16.14
#